data_37559068f095b608b237d85998580163
#
_entry.id   37559068f095b608b237d85998580163
#
_cell.length_a   1.000
_cell.length_b   1.000
_cell.length_c   1.000
_cell.angle_alpha   90.00
_cell.angle_beta   90.00
_cell.angle_gamma   90.00
#
_symmetry.space_group_name_H-M   'P 1'
#
loop_
_entity.id
_entity.type
_entity.pdbx_description
1 polymer ?
#
loop_
_entity_poly.entity_id
_entity_poly.type
_entity_poly.pdbx_seq_one_letter_code
_entity_poly.pdbx_strand_id
1 'polypeptide(L)'
;MKLPIGFETIHLKPYPYQIETINYGILHRNAGILLSMGLGKTMCAINIARYRIQNDNCKKVLVICPLTIMDKWKKEIQLISEYKATIIRGTPQQKKELIKQDTHFHIINYDALARLFVPLEDKKFDILIADESARFIQNPTPKRTEAALYLSKIAKHRMLLTGILISKRPLNLWSQFSFLDKGKTFGDNFYRFRNTYFYQISLGESKFKKYVVNKRRIADINKKIFSTCILFDRKEISDQLPEVLPTCKSVIVMDEDLQNTYDNIKQNILSEIATEGGEVKLGRIKILGRLIRLQQITSGFIKDSTGEYVRLSQTPKLDALVEEIESIYDDDESMVIWCCFLFSIDMIKKELAKREIAYISMTGADSAKEKNKKWMNYQKTNKIKVFIGQIVAGGIGIELFKLDATENEIQHMLFYDRTWVFDHTEQAAGRINRLGQKAKVRYNHFVVENSIDEKMYDTQTSDKDIADEIMSHGVKKFLT
;
A
#
# COMPACT_ATOMS: atom_id res chain seq x y z
N MET A 1 16.96 -14.08 21.30
CA MET A 1 17.04 -12.74 21.91
C MET A 1 15.83 -12.56 22.84
N LYS A 2 15.96 -11.84 23.97
CA LYS A 2 14.87 -11.61 24.94
C LYS A 2 14.57 -10.11 25.03
N LEU A 3 13.37 -9.75 25.45
CA LEU A 3 13.01 -8.38 25.80
C LEU A 3 13.80 -7.93 27.03
N PRO A 4 13.90 -6.60 27.31
CA PRO A 4 14.54 -6.10 28.50
C PRO A 4 13.95 -6.70 29.78
N ILE A 5 14.78 -6.89 30.81
CA ILE A 5 14.32 -7.43 32.10
C ILE A 5 13.21 -6.53 32.68
N GLY A 6 12.12 -7.15 33.11
CA GLY A 6 10.96 -6.44 33.67
C GLY A 6 10.00 -5.82 32.63
N PHE A 7 10.25 -6.00 31.35
CA PHE A 7 9.33 -5.56 30.28
C PHE A 7 8.73 -6.77 29.56
N GLU A 8 7.39 -6.82 29.54
CA GLU A 8 6.63 -7.88 28.89
C GLU A 8 5.59 -7.29 27.91
N THR A 9 5.32 -8.03 26.84
CA THR A 9 4.23 -7.70 25.92
C THR A 9 2.88 -8.16 26.50
N ILE A 10 1.82 -7.42 26.18
CA ILE A 10 0.47 -7.72 26.64
C ILE A 10 -0.27 -8.48 25.53
N HIS A 11 -0.91 -9.58 25.89
CA HIS A 11 -1.78 -10.44 25.06
C HIS A 11 -1.16 -11.05 23.79
N LEU A 12 0.02 -10.63 23.35
CA LEU A 12 0.68 -11.14 22.15
C LEU A 12 2.12 -11.53 22.47
N LYS A 13 2.49 -12.76 22.11
CA LYS A 13 3.88 -13.20 22.15
C LYS A 13 4.58 -12.76 20.86
N PRO A 14 5.60 -11.89 20.95
CA PRO A 14 6.29 -11.42 19.76
C PRO A 14 7.17 -12.52 19.14
N TYR A 15 7.29 -12.50 17.83
CA TYR A 15 8.22 -13.34 17.09
C TYR A 15 9.68 -12.90 17.31
N PRO A 16 10.68 -13.75 17.05
CA PRO A 16 12.09 -13.41 17.29
C PRO A 16 12.54 -12.09 16.65
N TYR A 17 12.19 -11.86 15.38
CA TYR A 17 12.51 -10.60 14.68
C TYR A 17 11.77 -9.38 15.26
N GLN A 18 10.56 -9.57 15.80
CA GLN A 18 9.81 -8.50 16.47
C GLN A 18 10.46 -8.14 17.82
N ILE A 19 10.97 -9.13 18.56
CA ILE A 19 11.77 -8.89 19.76
C ILE A 19 13.02 -8.08 19.42
N GLU A 20 13.70 -8.43 18.34
CA GLU A 20 14.87 -7.70 17.85
C GLU A 20 14.50 -6.27 17.47
N THR A 21 13.38 -6.09 16.73
CA THR A 21 12.87 -4.78 16.35
C THR A 21 12.51 -3.92 17.57
N ILE A 22 11.85 -4.49 18.58
CA ILE A 22 11.50 -3.79 19.83
C ILE A 22 12.77 -3.38 20.56
N ASN A 23 13.72 -4.30 20.75
CA ASN A 23 15.01 -4.01 21.40
C ASN A 23 15.77 -2.92 20.66
N TYR A 24 15.83 -2.99 19.31
CA TYR A 24 16.44 -1.94 18.51
C TYR A 24 15.79 -0.57 18.76
N GLY A 25 14.45 -0.50 18.74
CA GLY A 25 13.72 0.73 18.98
C GLY A 25 13.86 1.25 20.42
N ILE A 26 14.09 0.38 21.40
CA ILE A 26 14.38 0.75 22.79
C ILE A 26 15.81 1.30 22.91
N LEU A 27 16.79 0.70 22.28
CA LEU A 27 18.19 1.14 22.35
C LEU A 27 18.43 2.45 21.59
N HIS A 28 17.68 2.70 20.50
CA HIS A 28 17.85 3.88 19.67
C HIS A 28 16.78 4.93 19.97
N ARG A 29 17.21 6.16 20.27
CA ARG A 29 16.28 7.27 20.53
C ARG A 29 15.37 7.57 19.35
N ASN A 30 15.84 7.34 18.15
CA ASN A 30 15.11 7.51 16.90
C ASN A 30 15.33 6.26 16.06
N ALA A 31 14.25 5.59 15.63
CA ALA A 31 14.34 4.32 14.94
C ALA A 31 13.46 4.30 13.68
N GLY A 32 14.06 3.95 12.54
CA GLY A 32 13.32 3.54 11.37
C GLY A 32 12.99 2.04 11.48
N ILE A 33 11.70 1.70 11.45
CA ILE A 33 11.20 0.32 11.51
C ILE A 33 10.73 -0.05 10.11
N LEU A 34 11.59 -0.76 9.38
CA LEU A 34 11.40 -1.15 7.99
C LEU A 34 11.00 -2.62 7.92
N LEU A 35 9.80 -2.92 8.34
CA LEU A 35 9.26 -4.28 8.25
C LEU A 35 8.34 -4.38 7.03
N SER A 36 8.48 -5.41 6.23
CA SER A 36 7.56 -5.69 5.13
C SER A 36 6.11 -5.72 5.61
N MET A 37 5.14 -5.59 4.70
CA MET A 37 3.72 -5.55 5.09
C MET A 37 3.30 -6.84 5.80
N GLY A 38 2.48 -6.70 6.85
CA GLY A 38 2.00 -7.86 7.61
C GLY A 38 2.91 -8.33 8.74
N LEU A 39 4.12 -7.76 8.89
CA LEU A 39 5.11 -8.19 9.88
C LEU A 39 4.97 -7.53 11.27
N GLY A 40 3.86 -6.86 11.56
CA GLY A 40 3.56 -6.34 12.90
C GLY A 40 4.28 -5.04 13.28
N LYS A 41 4.57 -4.13 12.32
CA LYS A 41 5.14 -2.80 12.58
C LYS A 41 4.45 -2.06 13.72
N THR A 42 3.11 -2.04 13.68
CA THR A 42 2.26 -1.35 14.67
C THR A 42 2.50 -1.92 16.08
N MET A 43 2.52 -3.24 16.20
CA MET A 43 2.76 -3.93 17.48
C MET A 43 4.14 -3.60 18.05
N CYS A 44 5.18 -3.62 17.20
CA CYS A 44 6.53 -3.24 17.63
C CYS A 44 6.58 -1.78 18.11
N ALA A 45 5.99 -0.85 17.35
CA ALA A 45 5.98 0.58 17.69
C ALA A 45 5.21 0.88 18.98
N ILE A 46 4.07 0.20 19.21
CA ILE A 46 3.30 0.34 20.46
C ILE A 46 4.14 -0.14 21.64
N ASN A 47 4.80 -1.30 21.55
CA ASN A 47 5.62 -1.82 22.63
C ASN A 47 6.86 -0.96 22.90
N ILE A 48 7.49 -0.39 21.87
CA ILE A 48 8.56 0.59 22.06
C ILE A 48 8.04 1.83 22.79
N ALA A 49 6.87 2.36 22.40
CA ALA A 49 6.27 3.50 23.06
C ALA A 49 5.89 3.19 24.52
N ARG A 50 5.34 1.99 24.82
CA ARG A 50 5.05 1.52 26.18
C ARG A 50 6.32 1.51 27.03
N TYR A 51 7.39 0.92 26.53
CA TYR A 51 8.67 0.92 27.24
C TYR A 51 9.15 2.35 27.58
N ARG A 52 9.05 3.28 26.61
CA ARG A 52 9.44 4.68 26.81
C ARG A 52 8.56 5.42 27.83
N ILE A 53 7.26 5.09 27.88
CA ILE A 53 6.35 5.64 28.88
C ILE A 53 6.72 5.13 30.27
N GLN A 54 7.04 3.85 30.40
CA GLN A 54 7.35 3.21 31.69
C GLN A 54 8.74 3.59 32.21
N ASN A 55 9.73 3.76 31.33
CA ASN A 55 11.14 3.86 31.74
C ASN A 55 11.80 5.22 31.45
N ASP A 56 11.34 5.99 30.43
CA ASP A 56 12.01 7.20 29.99
C ASP A 56 11.23 8.50 30.31
N ASN A 57 10.29 8.43 31.25
CA ASN A 57 9.44 9.57 31.65
C ASN A 57 8.75 10.24 30.43
N CYS A 58 8.32 9.44 29.44
CA CYS A 58 7.47 9.89 28.35
C CYS A 58 6.00 9.74 28.76
N LYS A 59 5.15 10.71 28.37
CA LYS A 59 3.73 10.71 28.74
C LYS A 59 2.80 10.75 27.54
N LYS A 60 3.21 11.35 26.43
CA LYS A 60 2.34 11.66 25.31
C LYS A 60 2.94 11.17 23.99
N VAL A 61 2.16 10.40 23.27
CA VAL A 61 2.51 9.80 21.98
C VAL A 61 1.58 10.34 20.91
N LEU A 62 2.12 10.87 19.83
CA LEU A 62 1.36 11.22 18.62
C LEU A 62 1.65 10.18 17.53
N VAL A 63 0.60 9.48 17.13
CA VAL A 63 0.61 8.57 15.98
C VAL A 63 0.07 9.31 14.76
N ILE A 64 0.89 9.48 13.76
CA ILE A 64 0.56 10.11 12.48
C ILE A 64 0.42 8.97 11.45
N CYS A 65 -0.78 8.74 10.96
CA CYS A 65 -1.05 7.62 10.07
C CYS A 65 -2.07 7.97 8.97
N PRO A 66 -2.26 7.14 7.95
CA PRO A 66 -3.35 7.29 7.00
C PRO A 66 -4.73 7.27 7.68
N LEU A 67 -5.68 8.05 7.14
CA LEU A 67 -7.04 8.18 7.70
C LEU A 67 -7.74 6.81 7.88
N THR A 68 -7.51 5.89 6.96
CA THR A 68 -8.14 4.57 6.90
C THR A 68 -7.72 3.62 8.03
N ILE A 69 -6.56 3.84 8.64
CA ILE A 69 -6.01 2.94 9.66
C ILE A 69 -6.05 3.50 11.08
N MET A 70 -6.63 4.69 11.28
CA MET A 70 -6.71 5.31 12.61
C MET A 70 -7.48 4.44 13.61
N ASP A 71 -8.59 3.83 13.18
CA ASP A 71 -9.39 2.93 14.02
C ASP A 71 -8.64 1.63 14.35
N LYS A 72 -7.85 1.12 13.40
CA LYS A 72 -6.97 -0.04 13.62
C LYS A 72 -5.91 0.27 14.68
N TRP A 73 -5.23 1.41 14.58
CA TRP A 73 -4.27 1.86 15.58
C TRP A 73 -4.88 1.93 16.98
N LYS A 74 -6.10 2.51 17.11
CA LYS A 74 -6.80 2.58 18.40
C LYS A 74 -7.08 1.19 18.95
N LYS A 75 -7.60 0.28 18.12
CA LYS A 75 -7.89 -1.11 18.53
C LYS A 75 -6.63 -1.85 18.98
N GLU A 76 -5.54 -1.74 18.23
CA GLU A 76 -4.27 -2.38 18.58
C GLU A 76 -3.69 -1.81 19.87
N ILE A 77 -3.72 -0.48 20.09
CA ILE A 77 -3.30 0.12 21.35
C ILE A 77 -4.13 -0.41 22.51
N GLN A 78 -5.46 -0.51 22.38
CA GLN A 78 -6.34 -1.03 23.43
C GLN A 78 -6.13 -2.53 23.69
N LEU A 79 -5.72 -3.29 22.67
CA LEU A 79 -5.48 -4.73 22.79
C LEU A 79 -4.15 -5.03 23.50
N ILE A 80 -3.08 -4.31 23.13
CA ILE A 80 -1.70 -4.67 23.54
C ILE A 80 -1.04 -3.63 24.45
N SER A 81 -1.82 -2.70 24.99
CA SER A 81 -1.32 -1.74 25.98
C SER A 81 -2.38 -1.41 27.03
N GLU A 82 -1.90 -1.00 28.18
CA GLU A 82 -2.69 -0.47 29.30
C GLU A 82 -3.14 1.00 29.10
N TYR A 83 -2.68 1.63 28.01
CA TYR A 83 -2.85 3.07 27.79
C TYR A 83 -4.08 3.42 26.95
N LYS A 84 -4.68 4.58 27.26
CA LYS A 84 -5.83 5.11 26.52
C LYS A 84 -5.38 5.81 25.24
N ALA A 85 -6.21 5.69 24.18
CA ALA A 85 -5.98 6.30 22.88
C ALA A 85 -7.17 7.15 22.41
N THR A 86 -6.90 8.37 21.94
CA THR A 86 -7.85 9.29 21.34
C THR A 86 -7.62 9.43 19.85
N ILE A 87 -8.66 9.21 19.03
CA ILE A 87 -8.64 9.51 17.59
C ILE A 87 -9.07 10.96 17.38
N ILE A 88 -8.20 11.76 16.75
CA ILE A 88 -8.46 13.16 16.42
C ILE A 88 -9.23 13.21 15.08
N ARG A 89 -10.58 13.15 15.15
CA ARG A 89 -11.48 13.10 13.98
C ARG A 89 -12.67 14.03 14.22
N GLY A 90 -13.32 14.50 13.13
CA GLY A 90 -14.51 15.34 13.20
C GLY A 90 -14.27 16.75 12.65
N THR A 91 -15.08 17.72 13.09
CA THR A 91 -14.95 19.13 12.72
C THR A 91 -13.65 19.74 13.27
N PRO A 92 -13.20 20.88 12.75
CA PRO A 92 -12.01 21.55 13.28
C PRO A 92 -12.07 21.82 14.79
N GLN A 93 -13.23 22.23 15.31
CA GLN A 93 -13.42 22.48 16.73
C GLN A 93 -13.34 21.19 17.55
N GLN A 94 -14.03 20.13 17.11
CA GLN A 94 -13.99 18.83 17.77
C GLN A 94 -12.55 18.28 17.85
N LYS A 95 -11.78 18.42 16.76
CA LYS A 95 -10.38 18.00 16.74
C LYS A 95 -9.52 18.74 17.76
N LYS A 96 -9.73 20.06 17.93
CA LYS A 96 -9.03 20.84 18.96
C LYS A 96 -9.34 20.34 20.38
N GLU A 97 -10.60 20.03 20.65
CA GLU A 97 -11.00 19.50 21.96
C GLU A 97 -10.43 18.07 22.18
N LEU A 98 -10.40 17.23 21.15
CA LEU A 98 -9.81 15.89 21.25
C LEU A 98 -8.30 15.92 21.50
N ILE A 99 -7.58 16.93 21.00
CA ILE A 99 -6.14 17.11 21.28
C ILE A 99 -5.92 17.42 22.79
N LYS A 100 -6.83 18.14 23.43
CA LYS A 100 -6.72 18.49 24.86
C LYS A 100 -6.92 17.31 25.80
N GLN A 101 -7.60 16.23 25.35
CA GLN A 101 -7.89 15.06 26.19
C GLN A 101 -6.62 14.50 26.83
N ASP A 102 -6.75 14.07 28.10
CA ASP A 102 -5.64 13.48 28.84
C ASP A 102 -5.56 11.97 28.58
N THR A 103 -5.02 11.63 27.40
CA THR A 103 -4.74 10.27 26.97
C THR A 103 -3.30 10.15 26.56
N HIS A 104 -2.72 8.96 26.69
CA HIS A 104 -1.31 8.73 26.33
C HIS A 104 -1.10 8.76 24.83
N PHE A 105 -2.00 8.14 24.05
CA PHE A 105 -1.90 8.08 22.60
C PHE A 105 -2.93 9.01 21.94
N HIS A 106 -2.46 9.85 21.04
CA HIS A 106 -3.29 10.63 20.14
C HIS A 106 -3.02 10.19 18.70
N ILE A 107 -4.07 9.90 17.95
CA ILE A 107 -3.99 9.36 16.59
C ILE A 107 -4.56 10.38 15.63
N ILE A 108 -3.77 10.80 14.64
CA ILE A 108 -4.14 11.83 13.68
C ILE A 108 -3.75 11.42 12.25
N ASN A 109 -4.51 11.88 11.25
CA ASN A 109 -4.13 11.70 9.87
C ASN A 109 -3.22 12.83 9.36
N TYR A 110 -2.34 12.51 8.39
CA TYR A 110 -1.37 13.44 7.84
C TYR A 110 -1.95 14.77 7.35
N ASP A 111 -3.11 14.75 6.68
CA ASP A 111 -3.70 15.95 6.09
C ASP A 111 -4.26 16.93 7.14
N ALA A 112 -4.48 16.48 8.36
CA ALA A 112 -4.92 17.33 9.45
C ALA A 112 -3.77 18.07 10.15
N LEU A 113 -2.51 17.62 10.00
CA LEU A 113 -1.36 18.18 10.72
C LEU A 113 -1.19 19.69 10.52
N ALA A 114 -1.19 20.15 9.27
CA ALA A 114 -0.96 21.55 8.97
C ALA A 114 -2.02 22.49 9.56
N ARG A 115 -3.30 22.02 9.60
CA ARG A 115 -4.42 22.80 10.14
C ARG A 115 -4.49 22.82 11.66
N LEU A 116 -3.90 21.82 12.29
CA LEU A 116 -3.93 21.63 13.76
C LEU A 116 -2.56 21.83 14.39
N PHE A 117 -1.64 22.46 13.64
CA PHE A 117 -0.26 22.61 14.05
C PHE A 117 -0.10 23.22 15.45
N VAL A 118 -0.68 24.39 15.70
CA VAL A 118 -0.57 25.10 16.98
C VAL A 118 -1.07 24.27 18.17
N PRO A 119 -2.31 23.70 18.16
CA PRO A 119 -2.76 22.85 19.25
C PRO A 119 -1.91 21.61 19.49
N LEU A 120 -1.32 21.03 18.40
CA LEU A 120 -0.42 19.88 18.53
C LEU A 120 0.93 20.27 19.14
N GLU A 121 1.46 21.42 18.79
CA GLU A 121 2.69 21.97 19.38
C GLU A 121 2.52 22.25 20.88
N ASP A 122 1.42 22.91 21.26
CA ASP A 122 1.09 23.24 22.65
C ASP A 122 0.93 21.97 23.53
N LYS A 123 0.46 20.87 22.95
CA LYS A 123 0.30 19.60 23.65
C LYS A 123 1.63 18.95 24.05
N LYS A 124 2.73 19.26 23.33
CA LYS A 124 4.11 18.78 23.59
C LYS A 124 4.19 17.25 23.67
N PHE A 125 4.15 16.60 22.52
CA PHE A 125 4.29 15.15 22.43
C PHE A 125 5.74 14.71 22.65
N ASP A 126 5.95 13.70 23.51
CA ASP A 126 7.27 13.13 23.78
C ASP A 126 7.73 12.19 22.66
N ILE A 127 6.79 11.42 22.11
CA ILE A 127 7.04 10.41 21.09
C ILE A 127 6.20 10.71 19.85
N LEU A 128 6.83 10.71 18.68
CA LEU A 128 6.16 10.78 17.39
C LEU A 128 6.36 9.48 16.63
N ILE A 129 5.27 8.93 16.11
CA ILE A 129 5.25 7.75 15.26
C ILE A 129 4.64 8.15 13.91
N ALA A 130 5.39 8.01 12.81
CA ALA A 130 4.92 8.28 11.47
C ALA A 130 4.76 6.96 10.70
N ASP A 131 3.51 6.51 10.54
CA ASP A 131 3.19 5.26 9.82
C ASP A 131 2.98 5.50 8.33
N GLU A 132 3.37 4.54 7.49
CA GLU A 132 3.43 4.67 6.02
C GLU A 132 4.20 5.92 5.56
N SER A 133 5.31 6.20 6.23
CA SER A 133 6.09 7.45 6.09
C SER A 133 6.57 7.70 4.67
N ALA A 134 7.01 6.68 3.94
CA ALA A 134 7.51 6.80 2.58
C ALA A 134 6.48 7.38 1.60
N ARG A 135 5.19 7.15 1.87
CA ARG A 135 4.08 7.66 1.04
C ARG A 135 3.69 9.09 1.41
N PHE A 136 3.79 9.47 2.67
CA PHE A 136 3.19 10.72 3.17
C PHE A 136 4.19 11.82 3.53
N ILE A 137 5.41 11.46 3.96
CA ILE A 137 6.49 12.42 4.21
C ILE A 137 7.29 12.62 2.92
N GLN A 138 6.91 13.63 2.15
CA GLN A 138 7.33 13.83 0.77
C GLN A 138 8.22 15.05 0.59
N ASN A 139 8.93 15.07 -0.56
CA ASN A 139 9.68 16.22 -1.04
C ASN A 139 9.38 16.43 -2.56
N PRO A 140 9.13 17.67 -3.07
CA PRO A 140 9.13 18.93 -2.31
C PRO A 140 8.10 18.91 -1.17
N THR A 141 8.40 19.64 -0.10
CA THR A 141 7.69 19.55 1.18
C THR A 141 6.29 20.16 1.10
N PRO A 142 5.21 19.35 1.07
CA PRO A 142 3.86 19.89 1.25
C PRO A 142 3.66 20.32 2.71
N LYS A 143 2.69 21.23 2.94
CA LYS A 143 2.38 21.78 4.29
C LYS A 143 2.23 20.71 5.39
N ARG A 144 1.70 19.54 5.06
CA ARG A 144 1.60 18.41 6.01
C ARG A 144 2.97 17.85 6.40
N THR A 145 3.93 17.80 5.46
CA THR A 145 5.30 17.37 5.74
C THR A 145 6.02 18.42 6.56
N GLU A 146 5.88 19.70 6.24
CA GLU A 146 6.46 20.79 7.03
C GLU A 146 6.01 20.74 8.50
N ALA A 147 4.72 20.56 8.74
CA ALA A 147 4.17 20.40 10.08
C ALA A 147 4.74 19.16 10.80
N ALA A 148 4.86 18.03 10.11
CA ALA A 148 5.45 16.82 10.68
C ALA A 148 6.94 17.03 11.04
N LEU A 149 7.71 17.67 10.15
CA LEU A 149 9.12 17.97 10.39
C LEU A 149 9.31 18.91 11.57
N TYR A 150 8.44 19.92 11.71
CA TYR A 150 8.53 20.85 12.84
C TYR A 150 8.21 20.15 14.16
N LEU A 151 7.09 19.40 14.25
CA LEU A 151 6.75 18.63 15.43
C LEU A 151 7.87 17.64 15.80
N SER A 152 8.55 17.06 14.81
CA SER A 152 9.66 16.15 15.05
C SER A 152 10.86 16.82 15.74
N LYS A 153 11.06 18.13 15.54
CA LYS A 153 12.16 18.87 16.18
C LYS A 153 11.99 19.01 17.69
N ILE A 154 10.75 19.08 18.17
CA ILE A 154 10.44 19.25 19.60
C ILE A 154 10.28 17.93 20.35
N ALA A 155 9.96 16.85 19.66
CA ALA A 155 9.79 15.52 20.27
C ALA A 155 11.11 14.91 20.77
N LYS A 156 11.02 14.13 21.85
CA LYS A 156 12.15 13.38 22.42
C LYS A 156 12.53 12.17 21.56
N HIS A 157 11.52 11.40 21.15
CA HIS A 157 11.68 10.16 20.39
C HIS A 157 10.87 10.19 19.11
N ARG A 158 11.40 9.59 18.05
CA ARG A 158 10.74 9.51 16.74
C ARG A 158 10.86 8.12 16.16
N MET A 159 9.79 7.65 15.55
CA MET A 159 9.77 6.39 14.81
C MET A 159 9.19 6.61 13.41
N LEU A 160 9.84 6.06 12.40
CA LEU A 160 9.30 5.90 11.05
C LEU A 160 8.91 4.46 10.84
N LEU A 161 7.68 4.24 10.40
CA LEU A 161 7.19 2.92 10.04
C LEU A 161 6.89 2.90 8.53
N THR A 162 7.50 1.96 7.82
CA THR A 162 7.21 1.73 6.41
C THR A 162 7.62 0.33 5.99
N GLY A 163 6.91 -0.25 5.02
CA GLY A 163 7.33 -1.52 4.39
C GLY A 163 8.37 -1.30 3.30
N ILE A 164 8.38 -0.12 2.68
CA ILE A 164 9.29 0.26 1.59
C ILE A 164 9.80 1.66 1.89
N LEU A 165 11.08 1.80 2.15
CA LEU A 165 11.67 3.11 2.47
C LEU A 165 11.85 4.00 1.24
N ILE A 166 12.29 3.41 0.14
CA ILE A 166 12.50 4.10 -1.14
C ILE A 166 11.33 3.74 -2.05
N SER A 167 10.28 4.56 -2.01
CA SER A 167 9.17 4.51 -2.95
C SER A 167 9.57 5.16 -4.28
N LYS A 168 8.62 5.30 -5.20
CA LYS A 168 8.78 5.95 -6.53
C LYS A 168 9.47 7.34 -6.52
N ARG A 169 9.63 7.96 -5.36
CA ARG A 169 10.28 9.25 -5.19
C ARG A 169 11.46 9.14 -4.23
N PRO A 170 12.62 8.67 -4.69
CA PRO A 170 13.77 8.46 -3.81
C PRO A 170 14.26 9.73 -3.12
N LEU A 171 13.91 10.92 -3.64
CA LEU A 171 14.17 12.20 -2.97
C LEU A 171 13.39 12.37 -1.65
N ASN A 172 12.30 11.62 -1.44
CA ASN A 172 11.55 11.61 -0.17
C ASN A 172 12.40 11.10 1.00
N LEU A 173 13.46 10.37 0.72
CA LEU A 173 14.40 9.88 1.72
C LEU A 173 14.93 11.03 2.61
N TRP A 174 15.24 12.19 2.01
CA TRP A 174 15.68 13.34 2.79
C TRP A 174 14.64 13.82 3.81
N SER A 175 13.38 13.96 3.41
CA SER A 175 12.32 14.41 4.33
C SER A 175 12.03 13.38 5.41
N GLN A 176 12.08 12.08 5.09
CA GLN A 176 11.90 11.01 6.06
C GLN A 176 13.01 11.05 7.14
N PHE A 177 14.27 11.17 6.74
CA PHE A 177 15.37 11.25 7.69
C PHE A 177 15.45 12.61 8.41
N SER A 178 15.01 13.70 7.77
CA SER A 178 14.82 14.98 8.47
C SER A 178 13.80 14.87 9.60
N PHE A 179 12.72 14.10 9.40
CA PHE A 179 11.77 13.76 10.46
C PHE A 179 12.42 12.86 11.52
N LEU A 180 13.10 11.80 11.12
CA LEU A 180 13.61 10.78 12.03
C LEU A 180 14.71 11.33 12.95
N ASP A 181 15.73 11.96 12.41
CA ASP A 181 16.95 12.31 13.13
C ASP A 181 17.37 13.78 13.04
N LYS A 182 16.48 14.63 12.54
CA LYS A 182 16.71 16.08 12.36
C LYS A 182 17.83 16.39 11.36
N GLY A 183 17.98 15.54 10.34
CA GLY A 183 18.97 15.70 9.28
C GLY A 183 20.38 15.20 9.62
N LYS A 184 20.59 14.46 10.71
CA LYS A 184 21.92 13.91 11.05
C LYS A 184 22.44 12.97 9.97
N THR A 185 21.59 12.13 9.40
CA THR A 185 21.97 11.11 8.41
C THR A 185 22.27 11.71 7.04
N PHE A 186 21.40 12.57 6.51
CA PHE A 186 21.52 13.10 5.14
C PHE A 186 21.77 14.62 5.06
N GLY A 187 21.99 15.28 6.17
CA GLY A 187 22.17 16.71 6.26
C GLY A 187 20.85 17.48 6.31
N ASP A 188 20.94 18.75 6.68
CA ASP A 188 19.82 19.67 6.82
C ASP A 188 19.44 20.39 5.52
N ASN A 189 20.31 20.33 4.50
CA ASN A 189 20.11 20.99 3.21
C ASN A 189 19.72 19.98 2.13
N PHE A 190 18.48 20.10 1.66
CA PHE A 190 17.92 19.25 0.60
C PHE A 190 18.70 19.30 -0.72
N TYR A 191 19.13 20.49 -1.14
CA TYR A 191 19.85 20.63 -2.42
C TYR A 191 21.22 19.95 -2.37
N ARG A 192 21.91 20.04 -1.23
CA ARG A 192 23.19 19.34 -1.02
C ARG A 192 22.97 17.82 -1.04
N PHE A 193 21.95 17.32 -0.35
CA PHE A 193 21.58 15.90 -0.39
C PHE A 193 21.30 15.45 -1.83
N ARG A 194 20.42 16.18 -2.53
CA ARG A 194 20.06 15.86 -3.90
C ARG A 194 21.29 15.78 -4.81
N ASN A 195 22.14 16.78 -4.79
CA ASN A 195 23.32 16.86 -5.67
C ASN A 195 24.41 15.83 -5.30
N THR A 196 24.46 15.37 -4.05
CA THR A 196 25.40 14.34 -3.59
C THR A 196 24.98 12.94 -4.03
N TYR A 197 23.68 12.63 -3.93
CA TYR A 197 23.18 11.26 -4.09
C TYR A 197 22.43 11.01 -5.39
N PHE A 198 22.10 12.05 -6.13
CA PHE A 198 21.32 11.94 -7.36
C PHE A 198 21.97 12.75 -8.48
N TYR A 199 21.76 12.30 -9.69
CA TYR A 199 22.00 13.07 -10.89
C TYR A 199 20.70 13.30 -11.65
N GLN A 200 20.65 14.41 -12.36
CA GLN A 200 19.48 14.80 -13.13
C GLN A 200 19.59 14.20 -14.53
N ILE A 201 18.52 13.55 -14.97
CA ILE A 201 18.34 13.12 -16.37
C ILE A 201 17.29 14.01 -17.01
N SER A 202 17.58 14.54 -18.19
CA SER A 202 16.61 15.17 -19.06
C SER A 202 15.85 14.08 -19.81
N LEU A 203 14.53 14.07 -19.72
CA LEU A 203 13.67 13.17 -20.49
C LEU A 203 13.35 13.81 -21.84
N GLY A 204 14.26 13.67 -22.81
CA GLY A 204 14.14 14.26 -24.15
C GLY A 204 14.03 15.79 -24.09
N GLU A 205 13.22 16.40 -24.96
CA GLU A 205 12.95 17.84 -25.00
C GLU A 205 12.00 18.34 -23.90
N SER A 206 11.57 17.46 -23.00
CA SER A 206 10.65 17.79 -21.93
C SER A 206 11.33 18.66 -20.86
N LYS A 207 10.64 19.71 -20.40
CA LYS A 207 11.06 20.53 -19.23
C LYS A 207 11.08 19.74 -17.92
N PHE A 208 10.61 18.50 -17.90
CA PHE A 208 10.57 17.65 -16.69
C PHE A 208 11.93 17.01 -16.47
N LYS A 209 12.46 17.26 -15.29
CA LYS A 209 13.74 16.72 -14.83
C LYS A 209 13.48 15.51 -13.94
N LYS A 210 14.04 14.35 -14.28
CA LYS A 210 14.03 13.16 -13.44
C LYS A 210 15.35 13.07 -12.65
N TYR A 211 15.25 12.82 -11.35
CA TYR A 211 16.42 12.58 -10.52
C TYR A 211 16.58 11.08 -10.29
N VAL A 212 17.72 10.55 -10.65
CA VAL A 212 18.07 9.13 -10.54
C VAL A 212 19.18 8.97 -9.52
N VAL A 213 19.12 7.92 -8.74
CA VAL A 213 20.13 7.62 -7.72
C VAL A 213 21.49 7.39 -8.39
N ASN A 214 22.51 8.04 -7.88
CA ASN A 214 23.87 7.81 -8.31
C ASN A 214 24.32 6.41 -7.83
N LYS A 215 24.49 5.48 -8.78
CA LYS A 215 24.86 4.09 -8.50
C LYS A 215 26.11 3.97 -7.62
N ARG A 216 27.09 4.89 -7.77
CA ARG A 216 28.31 4.93 -6.95
C ARG A 216 28.04 5.30 -5.49
N ARG A 217 26.89 5.86 -5.17
CA ARG A 217 26.48 6.28 -3.83
C ARG A 217 25.51 5.33 -3.13
N ILE A 218 25.06 4.27 -3.80
CA ILE A 218 24.09 3.31 -3.23
C ILE A 218 24.64 2.69 -1.94
N ALA A 219 25.90 2.28 -1.93
CA ALA A 219 26.52 1.68 -0.74
C ALA A 219 26.56 2.66 0.45
N ASP A 220 26.86 3.95 0.20
CA ASP A 220 26.85 5.00 1.24
C ASP A 220 25.42 5.26 1.74
N ILE A 221 24.45 5.34 0.82
CA ILE A 221 23.02 5.49 1.19
C ILE A 221 22.59 4.34 2.10
N ASN A 222 22.86 3.08 1.70
CA ASN A 222 22.48 1.90 2.47
C ASN A 222 23.14 1.89 3.84
N LYS A 223 24.45 2.14 3.92
CA LYS A 223 25.19 2.24 5.19
C LYS A 223 24.54 3.25 6.13
N LYS A 224 24.16 4.41 5.62
CA LYS A 224 23.50 5.47 6.39
C LYS A 224 22.10 5.09 6.83
N ILE A 225 21.31 4.46 5.97
CA ILE A 225 19.96 3.96 6.31
C ILE A 225 20.06 2.94 7.45
N PHE A 226 20.90 1.92 7.31
CA PHE A 226 21.01 0.84 8.30
C PHE A 226 21.69 1.25 9.61
N SER A 227 22.30 2.45 9.67
CA SER A 227 22.78 2.99 10.96
C SER A 227 21.65 3.52 11.86
N THR A 228 20.46 3.76 11.31
CA THR A 228 19.31 4.34 12.03
C THR A 228 18.00 3.59 11.81
N CYS A 229 18.02 2.52 11.01
CA CYS A 229 16.86 1.71 10.69
C CYS A 229 17.15 0.22 10.90
N ILE A 230 16.14 -0.50 11.34
CA ILE A 230 16.11 -1.97 11.33
C ILE A 230 15.19 -2.44 10.21
N LEU A 231 15.61 -3.46 9.47
CA LEU A 231 14.88 -4.01 8.33
C LEU A 231 14.69 -5.50 8.50
N PHE A 232 13.48 -5.98 8.21
CA PHE A 232 13.19 -7.39 7.97
C PHE A 232 12.27 -7.53 6.76
N ASP A 233 12.72 -8.34 5.81
CA ASP A 233 11.94 -8.72 4.64
C ASP A 233 11.18 -10.03 4.90
N ARG A 234 10.10 -10.25 4.17
CA ARG A 234 9.32 -11.50 4.20
C ARG A 234 10.16 -12.72 3.90
N LYS A 235 11.14 -12.59 3.00
CA LYS A 235 12.06 -13.69 2.64
C LYS A 235 12.89 -14.18 3.82
N GLU A 236 13.24 -13.28 4.73
CA GLU A 236 14.06 -13.59 5.92
C GLU A 236 13.27 -14.29 7.03
N ILE A 237 11.95 -14.26 6.94
CA ILE A 237 11.03 -14.81 7.95
C ILE A 237 9.97 -15.72 7.33
N SER A 238 10.27 -16.29 6.18
CA SER A 238 9.35 -17.16 5.42
C SER A 238 8.83 -18.35 6.23
N ASP A 239 9.62 -18.85 7.17
CA ASP A 239 9.29 -19.92 8.12
C ASP A 239 8.19 -19.57 9.12
N GLN A 240 7.87 -18.28 9.27
CA GLN A 240 6.86 -17.77 10.20
C GLN A 240 5.60 -17.25 9.49
N LEU A 241 5.61 -17.28 8.16
CA LEU A 241 4.49 -16.88 7.30
C LEU A 241 3.79 -18.12 6.73
N PRO A 242 2.54 -18.00 6.27
CA PRO A 242 1.88 -19.09 5.58
C PRO A 242 2.66 -19.51 4.33
N GLU A 243 2.61 -20.78 4.01
CA GLU A 243 3.19 -21.30 2.77
C GLU A 243 2.56 -20.60 1.56
N VAL A 244 3.39 -20.07 0.68
CA VAL A 244 2.96 -19.47 -0.59
C VAL A 244 3.16 -20.50 -1.68
N LEU A 245 2.05 -20.97 -2.25
CA LEU A 245 2.06 -21.89 -3.38
C LEU A 245 2.55 -21.17 -4.65
N PRO A 246 3.02 -21.89 -5.66
CA PRO A 246 3.41 -21.30 -6.94
C PRO A 246 2.33 -20.38 -7.50
N THR A 247 2.72 -19.18 -7.92
CA THR A 247 1.80 -18.22 -8.52
C THR A 247 1.31 -18.72 -9.87
N CYS A 248 0.00 -18.68 -10.07
CA CYS A 248 -0.64 -19.05 -11.34
C CYS A 248 -0.77 -17.82 -12.25
N LYS A 249 -0.60 -18.03 -13.55
CA LYS A 249 -0.94 -17.07 -14.62
C LYS A 249 -1.99 -17.72 -15.50
N SER A 250 -3.25 -17.33 -15.36
CA SER A 250 -4.32 -17.75 -16.26
C SER A 250 -4.24 -16.93 -17.53
N VAL A 251 -3.75 -17.54 -18.60
CA VAL A 251 -3.62 -16.91 -19.92
C VAL A 251 -4.94 -17.03 -20.66
N ILE A 252 -5.51 -15.90 -21.06
CA ILE A 252 -6.78 -15.80 -21.75
C ILE A 252 -6.55 -15.36 -23.20
N VAL A 253 -7.11 -16.07 -24.14
CA VAL A 253 -7.06 -15.78 -25.57
C VAL A 253 -8.34 -15.03 -25.95
N MET A 254 -8.20 -13.92 -26.68
CA MET A 254 -9.31 -13.24 -27.33
C MET A 254 -9.66 -13.99 -28.62
N ASP A 255 -10.95 -14.07 -28.96
CA ASP A 255 -11.33 -14.49 -30.30
C ASP A 255 -10.99 -13.40 -31.35
N GLU A 256 -11.16 -13.72 -32.60
CA GLU A 256 -10.77 -12.87 -33.72
C GLU A 256 -11.51 -11.51 -33.70
N ASP A 257 -12.79 -11.49 -33.38
CA ASP A 257 -13.61 -10.25 -33.36
C ASP A 257 -13.20 -9.32 -32.23
N LEU A 258 -12.96 -9.87 -31.03
CA LEU A 258 -12.51 -9.09 -29.88
C LEU A 258 -11.06 -8.62 -30.09
N GLN A 259 -10.19 -9.46 -30.67
CA GLN A 259 -8.81 -9.09 -31.00
C GLN A 259 -8.79 -7.95 -32.02
N ASN A 260 -9.59 -8.04 -33.07
CA ASN A 260 -9.70 -6.97 -34.09
C ASN A 260 -10.20 -5.66 -33.47
N THR A 261 -11.18 -5.73 -32.56
CA THR A 261 -11.68 -4.57 -31.83
C THR A 261 -10.59 -3.96 -30.97
N TYR A 262 -9.84 -4.78 -30.24
CA TYR A 262 -8.71 -4.35 -29.40
C TYR A 262 -7.63 -3.67 -30.25
N ASP A 263 -7.22 -4.28 -31.36
CA ASP A 263 -6.16 -3.76 -32.21
C ASP A 263 -6.56 -2.45 -32.91
N ASN A 264 -7.79 -2.31 -33.37
CA ASN A 264 -8.32 -1.07 -33.92
C ASN A 264 -8.25 0.08 -32.88
N ILE A 265 -8.66 -0.17 -31.63
CA ILE A 265 -8.58 0.85 -30.58
C ILE A 265 -7.13 1.15 -30.21
N LYS A 266 -6.25 0.14 -30.21
CA LYS A 266 -4.80 0.32 -30.01
C LYS A 266 -4.20 1.23 -31.07
N GLN A 267 -4.51 1.02 -32.37
CA GLN A 267 -4.04 1.86 -33.46
C GLN A 267 -4.58 3.29 -33.34
N ASN A 268 -5.85 3.46 -33.02
CA ASN A 268 -6.45 4.77 -32.79
C ASN A 268 -5.74 5.55 -31.69
N ILE A 269 -5.42 4.88 -30.56
CA ILE A 269 -4.68 5.49 -29.44
C ILE A 269 -3.28 5.92 -29.90
N LEU A 270 -2.57 5.09 -30.65
CA LEU A 270 -1.25 5.43 -31.18
C LEU A 270 -1.30 6.62 -32.15
N SER A 271 -2.33 6.68 -33.00
CA SER A 271 -2.57 7.80 -33.91
C SER A 271 -2.90 9.09 -33.15
N GLU A 272 -3.77 9.04 -32.16
CA GLU A 272 -4.09 10.20 -31.29
C GLU A 272 -2.83 10.74 -30.59
N ILE A 273 -1.95 9.86 -30.10
CA ILE A 273 -0.70 10.27 -29.45
C ILE A 273 0.23 10.96 -30.47
N ALA A 274 0.32 10.43 -31.67
CA ALA A 274 1.16 10.99 -32.71
C ALA A 274 0.66 12.37 -33.22
N THR A 275 -0.65 12.52 -33.43
CA THR A 275 -1.26 13.77 -33.93
C THR A 275 -1.21 14.92 -32.92
N GLU A 276 -1.28 14.63 -31.62
CA GLU A 276 -1.20 15.65 -30.54
C GLU A 276 0.24 16.08 -30.20
N GLY A 277 1.21 15.73 -31.07
CA GLY A 277 2.61 16.14 -30.95
C GLY A 277 3.50 15.18 -30.17
N GLY A 278 3.06 13.92 -30.09
CA GLY A 278 3.82 12.83 -29.48
C GLY A 278 3.79 12.80 -27.95
N GLU A 279 4.47 11.83 -27.41
CA GLU A 279 4.48 11.53 -25.97
C GLU A 279 5.04 12.66 -25.10
N VAL A 280 5.99 13.42 -25.65
CA VAL A 280 6.66 14.53 -24.94
C VAL A 280 5.71 15.67 -24.64
N LYS A 281 4.77 15.99 -25.55
CA LYS A 281 3.78 17.07 -25.35
C LYS A 281 2.61 16.65 -24.47
N LEU A 282 2.19 15.39 -24.54
CA LEU A 282 1.00 14.89 -23.83
C LEU A 282 1.19 14.73 -22.33
N GLY A 283 2.36 14.36 -21.90
CA GLY A 283 2.64 14.06 -20.49
C GLY A 283 2.01 12.74 -20.00
N ARG A 284 2.59 12.20 -18.94
CA ARG A 284 2.30 10.88 -18.35
C ARG A 284 0.82 10.60 -18.10
N ILE A 285 0.10 11.55 -17.50
CA ILE A 285 -1.30 11.34 -17.07
C ILE A 285 -2.22 11.13 -18.27
N LYS A 286 -2.05 11.91 -19.32
CA LYS A 286 -2.88 11.80 -20.54
C LYS A 286 -2.60 10.49 -21.29
N ILE A 287 -1.34 10.06 -21.37
CA ILE A 287 -0.96 8.80 -21.98
C ILE A 287 -1.59 7.62 -21.22
N LEU A 288 -1.42 7.57 -19.91
CA LEU A 288 -2.03 6.52 -19.08
C LEU A 288 -3.55 6.51 -19.20
N GLY A 289 -4.18 7.69 -19.25
CA GLY A 289 -5.63 7.79 -19.47
C GLY A 289 -6.12 7.16 -20.77
N ARG A 290 -5.30 7.20 -21.85
CA ARG A 290 -5.61 6.51 -23.10
C ARG A 290 -5.40 5.01 -23.01
N LEU A 291 -4.31 4.57 -22.40
CA LEU A 291 -4.00 3.14 -22.24
C LEU A 291 -5.01 2.40 -21.35
N ILE A 292 -5.66 3.10 -20.42
CA ILE A 292 -6.75 2.54 -19.61
C ILE A 292 -7.89 2.02 -20.49
N ARG A 293 -8.14 2.61 -21.66
CA ARG A 293 -9.16 2.10 -22.62
C ARG A 293 -8.84 0.68 -23.10
N LEU A 294 -7.58 0.36 -23.33
CA LEU A 294 -7.16 -1.00 -23.69
C LEU A 294 -7.40 -1.98 -22.55
N GLN A 295 -7.10 -1.57 -21.33
CA GLN A 295 -7.35 -2.38 -20.15
C GLN A 295 -8.85 -2.60 -19.88
N GLN A 296 -9.71 -1.64 -20.20
CA GLN A 296 -11.15 -1.79 -20.11
C GLN A 296 -11.67 -2.87 -21.07
N ILE A 297 -11.14 -2.94 -22.29
CA ILE A 297 -11.50 -3.98 -23.26
C ILE A 297 -11.11 -5.36 -22.73
N THR A 298 -9.88 -5.54 -22.26
CA THR A 298 -9.46 -6.81 -21.69
C THR A 298 -10.24 -7.18 -20.42
N SER A 299 -10.77 -6.19 -19.73
CA SER A 299 -11.67 -6.38 -18.57
C SER A 299 -13.14 -6.64 -18.97
N GLY A 300 -13.47 -6.64 -20.28
CA GLY A 300 -14.78 -7.01 -20.81
C GLY A 300 -15.78 -5.86 -20.94
N PHE A 301 -15.35 -4.59 -21.03
CA PHE A 301 -16.23 -3.44 -21.19
C PHE A 301 -15.55 -2.27 -21.90
N ILE A 302 -16.37 -1.37 -22.43
CA ILE A 302 -15.94 -0.11 -23.08
C ILE A 302 -16.85 1.04 -22.65
N LYS A 303 -16.45 2.26 -22.98
CA LYS A 303 -17.35 3.42 -23.00
C LYS A 303 -18.00 3.54 -24.37
N ASP A 304 -19.32 3.68 -24.38
CA ASP A 304 -20.07 3.96 -25.59
C ASP A 304 -19.98 5.45 -26.02
N SER A 305 -20.69 5.80 -27.08
CA SER A 305 -20.74 7.16 -27.63
C SER A 305 -21.35 8.20 -26.66
N THR A 306 -22.13 7.77 -25.68
CA THR A 306 -22.72 8.62 -24.63
C THR A 306 -21.79 8.82 -23.44
N GLY A 307 -20.71 8.03 -23.37
CA GLY A 307 -19.75 8.02 -22.27
C GLY A 307 -20.10 7.03 -21.16
N GLU A 308 -21.17 6.25 -21.31
CA GLU A 308 -21.58 5.22 -20.37
C GLU A 308 -20.76 3.94 -20.57
N TYR A 309 -20.57 3.19 -19.49
CA TYR A 309 -19.88 1.91 -19.55
C TYR A 309 -20.84 0.80 -19.99
N VAL A 310 -20.45 0.06 -21.01
CA VAL A 310 -21.21 -1.05 -21.60
C VAL A 310 -20.37 -2.32 -21.60
N ARG A 311 -20.96 -3.43 -21.17
CA ARG A 311 -20.34 -4.76 -21.25
C ARG A 311 -20.20 -5.18 -22.71
N LEU A 312 -19.07 -5.74 -23.06
CA LEU A 312 -18.85 -6.37 -24.37
C LEU A 312 -19.66 -7.66 -24.49
N SER A 313 -20.00 -8.02 -25.72
CA SER A 313 -20.70 -9.30 -26.00
C SER A 313 -19.88 -10.52 -25.60
N GLN A 314 -18.56 -10.41 -25.72
CA GLN A 314 -17.62 -11.45 -25.39
C GLN A 314 -16.73 -10.96 -24.23
N THR A 315 -16.64 -11.78 -23.19
CA THR A 315 -15.90 -11.42 -21.96
C THR A 315 -15.07 -12.61 -21.47
N PRO A 316 -14.13 -13.13 -22.29
CA PRO A 316 -13.41 -14.38 -22.00
C PRO A 316 -12.64 -14.33 -20.67
N LYS A 317 -12.14 -13.17 -20.30
CA LYS A 317 -11.46 -12.98 -19.01
C LYS A 317 -12.43 -13.09 -17.81
N LEU A 318 -13.65 -12.59 -17.96
CA LEU A 318 -14.68 -12.72 -16.94
C LEU A 318 -15.16 -14.18 -16.85
N ASP A 319 -15.33 -14.82 -17.96
CA ASP A 319 -15.77 -16.21 -18.03
C ASP A 319 -14.73 -17.13 -17.35
N ALA A 320 -13.44 -16.96 -17.66
CA ALA A 320 -12.35 -17.69 -17.00
C ALA A 320 -12.26 -17.40 -15.48
N LEU A 321 -12.52 -16.15 -15.06
CA LEU A 321 -12.57 -15.82 -13.64
C LEU A 321 -13.74 -16.54 -12.95
N VAL A 322 -14.89 -16.59 -13.59
CA VAL A 322 -16.10 -17.24 -13.02
C VAL A 322 -15.91 -18.75 -12.88
N GLU A 323 -15.32 -19.40 -13.88
CA GLU A 323 -14.95 -20.83 -13.81
C GLU A 323 -13.99 -21.11 -12.64
N GLU A 324 -12.99 -20.27 -12.46
CA GLU A 324 -12.05 -20.40 -11.32
C GLU A 324 -12.74 -20.16 -9.98
N ILE A 325 -13.68 -19.21 -9.90
CA ILE A 325 -14.47 -18.96 -8.69
C ILE A 325 -15.33 -20.19 -8.35
N GLU A 326 -16.01 -20.77 -9.32
CA GLU A 326 -16.83 -21.98 -9.12
C GLU A 326 -15.96 -23.14 -8.62
N SER A 327 -14.81 -23.39 -9.25
CA SER A 327 -13.89 -24.43 -8.82
C SER A 327 -13.43 -24.26 -7.37
N ILE A 328 -12.96 -23.06 -7.00
CA ILE A 328 -12.50 -22.78 -5.64
C ILE A 328 -13.66 -22.85 -4.62
N TYR A 329 -14.86 -22.44 -5.04
CA TYR A 329 -16.05 -22.46 -4.18
C TYR A 329 -16.52 -23.89 -3.90
N ASP A 330 -16.46 -24.77 -4.90
CA ASP A 330 -16.80 -26.19 -4.81
C ASP A 330 -15.79 -26.96 -3.94
N ASP A 331 -14.53 -26.56 -3.94
CA ASP A 331 -13.49 -27.07 -3.05
C ASP A 331 -13.64 -26.58 -1.59
N ASP A 332 -14.69 -25.82 -1.30
CA ASP A 332 -14.95 -25.20 0.01
C ASP A 332 -13.89 -24.19 0.47
N GLU A 333 -13.07 -23.65 -0.44
CA GLU A 333 -11.98 -22.74 -0.16
C GLU A 333 -12.39 -21.25 -0.26
N SER A 334 -11.61 -20.36 0.33
CA SER A 334 -11.92 -18.92 0.38
C SER A 334 -11.05 -18.11 -0.58
N MET A 335 -11.61 -17.02 -1.13
CA MET A 335 -10.94 -16.22 -2.12
C MET A 335 -11.13 -14.71 -1.94
N VAL A 336 -10.13 -13.96 -2.38
CA VAL A 336 -10.13 -12.49 -2.49
C VAL A 336 -9.89 -12.11 -3.94
N ILE A 337 -10.83 -11.38 -4.53
CA ILE A 337 -10.77 -10.93 -5.93
C ILE A 337 -10.44 -9.44 -5.95
N TRP A 338 -9.38 -9.08 -6.66
CA TRP A 338 -8.98 -7.68 -6.84
C TRP A 338 -9.32 -7.15 -8.22
N CYS A 339 -10.01 -6.00 -8.23
CA CYS A 339 -10.36 -5.26 -9.44
C CYS A 339 -9.87 -3.81 -9.37
N CYS A 340 -9.56 -3.21 -10.52
CA CYS A 340 -9.27 -1.79 -10.62
C CYS A 340 -10.54 -0.97 -10.88
N PHE A 341 -11.45 -1.51 -11.68
CA PHE A 341 -12.63 -0.80 -12.15
C PHE A 341 -13.88 -1.20 -11.36
N LEU A 342 -14.71 -0.19 -11.07
CA LEU A 342 -16.03 -0.44 -10.42
C LEU A 342 -16.94 -1.26 -11.33
N PHE A 343 -16.87 -1.02 -12.64
CA PHE A 343 -17.67 -1.76 -13.60
C PHE A 343 -17.29 -3.27 -13.65
N SER A 344 -16.00 -3.61 -13.53
CA SER A 344 -15.56 -5.00 -13.36
C SER A 344 -16.19 -5.64 -12.11
N ILE A 345 -16.19 -4.91 -10.99
CA ILE A 345 -16.81 -5.38 -9.74
C ILE A 345 -18.31 -5.66 -9.96
N ASP A 346 -19.01 -4.76 -10.65
CA ASP A 346 -20.45 -4.91 -10.90
C ASP A 346 -20.75 -6.08 -11.88
N MET A 347 -19.91 -6.32 -12.87
CA MET A 347 -20.03 -7.50 -13.74
C MET A 347 -19.84 -8.78 -12.95
N ILE A 348 -18.80 -8.90 -12.13
CA ILE A 348 -18.53 -10.07 -11.29
C ILE A 348 -19.70 -10.29 -10.32
N LYS A 349 -20.18 -9.27 -9.65
CA LYS A 349 -21.35 -9.37 -8.75
C LYS A 349 -22.60 -9.94 -9.45
N LYS A 350 -22.85 -9.50 -10.69
CA LYS A 350 -23.97 -10.02 -11.48
C LYS A 350 -23.82 -11.51 -11.80
N GLU A 351 -22.60 -11.94 -12.15
CA GLU A 351 -22.34 -13.36 -12.43
C GLU A 351 -22.44 -14.23 -11.16
N LEU A 352 -21.95 -13.75 -10.02
CA LEU A 352 -22.09 -14.47 -8.74
C LEU A 352 -23.55 -14.54 -8.28
N ALA A 353 -24.34 -13.48 -8.49
CA ALA A 353 -25.76 -13.48 -8.15
C ALA A 353 -26.56 -14.51 -8.97
N LYS A 354 -26.23 -14.71 -10.26
CA LYS A 354 -26.85 -15.75 -11.10
C LYS A 354 -26.58 -17.19 -10.58
N ARG A 355 -25.48 -17.37 -9.85
CA ARG A 355 -24.99 -18.65 -9.32
C ARG A 355 -25.29 -18.82 -7.83
N GLU A 356 -25.99 -17.87 -7.24
CA GLU A 356 -26.33 -17.86 -5.82
C GLU A 356 -25.10 -17.89 -4.89
N ILE A 357 -23.93 -17.49 -5.38
CA ILE A 357 -22.69 -17.43 -4.61
C ILE A 357 -22.67 -16.17 -3.74
N ALA A 358 -22.60 -16.36 -2.42
CA ALA A 358 -22.57 -15.28 -1.45
C ALA A 358 -21.20 -14.58 -1.45
N TYR A 359 -21.19 -13.23 -1.49
CA TYR A 359 -19.98 -12.43 -1.50
C TYR A 359 -20.07 -11.19 -0.60
N ILE A 360 -18.91 -10.63 -0.25
CA ILE A 360 -18.77 -9.29 0.29
C ILE A 360 -17.99 -8.45 -0.72
N SER A 361 -18.49 -7.25 -1.04
CA SER A 361 -17.75 -6.31 -1.90
C SER A 361 -17.37 -5.03 -1.16
N MET A 362 -16.16 -4.50 -1.45
CA MET A 362 -15.63 -3.27 -0.86
C MET A 362 -15.02 -2.36 -1.93
N THR A 363 -15.45 -1.10 -1.95
CA THR A 363 -15.06 -0.09 -2.94
C THR A 363 -14.61 1.22 -2.29
N GLY A 364 -14.22 2.18 -3.13
CA GLY A 364 -13.90 3.54 -2.70
C GLY A 364 -15.08 4.31 -2.12
N ALA A 365 -16.32 3.98 -2.52
CA ALA A 365 -17.53 4.61 -2.05
C ALA A 365 -17.89 4.26 -0.59
N ASP A 366 -17.39 3.13 -0.08
CA ASP A 366 -17.65 2.71 1.29
C ASP A 366 -16.95 3.63 2.29
N SER A 367 -17.68 4.05 3.32
CA SER A 367 -17.10 4.77 4.46
C SER A 367 -16.10 3.89 5.24
N ALA A 368 -15.23 4.50 6.03
CA ALA A 368 -14.27 3.76 6.85
C ALA A 368 -14.96 2.76 7.82
N LYS A 369 -16.14 3.12 8.34
CA LYS A 369 -16.93 2.24 9.22
C LYS A 369 -17.49 1.03 8.47
N GLU A 370 -18.00 1.23 7.27
CA GLU A 370 -18.52 0.15 6.41
C GLU A 370 -17.40 -0.78 5.98
N LYS A 371 -16.25 -0.24 5.55
CA LYS A 371 -15.07 -1.04 5.22
C LYS A 371 -14.66 -1.93 6.39
N ASN A 372 -14.59 -1.38 7.60
CA ASN A 372 -14.26 -2.14 8.80
C ASN A 372 -15.29 -3.26 9.06
N LYS A 373 -16.59 -2.98 8.93
CA LYS A 373 -17.64 -3.99 9.10
C LYS A 373 -17.52 -5.11 8.06
N LYS A 374 -17.31 -4.76 6.80
CA LYS A 374 -17.23 -5.70 5.67
C LYS A 374 -16.07 -6.68 5.81
N TRP A 375 -14.83 -6.18 5.99
CA TRP A 375 -13.69 -7.09 6.07
C TRP A 375 -13.68 -7.93 7.36
N MET A 376 -14.14 -7.38 8.49
CA MET A 376 -14.29 -8.15 9.73
C MET A 376 -15.36 -9.26 9.60
N ASN A 377 -16.45 -8.98 8.87
CA ASN A 377 -17.45 -9.99 8.60
C ASN A 377 -16.86 -11.11 7.72
N TYR A 378 -16.11 -10.77 6.68
CA TYR A 378 -15.42 -11.75 5.84
C TYR A 378 -14.48 -12.64 6.65
N GLN A 379 -13.66 -12.06 7.55
CA GLN A 379 -12.73 -12.82 8.37
C GLN A 379 -13.39 -13.83 9.31
N LYS A 380 -14.56 -13.49 9.85
CA LYS A 380 -15.20 -14.23 10.96
C LYS A 380 -16.26 -15.24 10.50
N THR A 381 -16.69 -15.17 9.25
CA THR A 381 -17.76 -16.05 8.75
C THR A 381 -17.26 -17.00 7.67
N ASN A 382 -17.46 -18.30 7.86
CA ASN A 382 -17.19 -19.32 6.85
C ASN A 382 -18.29 -19.42 5.78
N LYS A 383 -19.46 -18.81 6.02
CA LYS A 383 -20.57 -18.80 5.06
C LYS A 383 -20.30 -17.96 3.81
N ILE A 384 -19.41 -16.97 3.90
CA ILE A 384 -19.08 -16.09 2.78
C ILE A 384 -17.62 -16.31 2.42
N LYS A 385 -17.36 -16.98 1.32
CA LYS A 385 -16.02 -17.36 0.86
C LYS A 385 -15.42 -16.37 -0.12
N VAL A 386 -16.25 -15.55 -0.77
CA VAL A 386 -15.83 -14.60 -1.80
C VAL A 386 -15.77 -13.18 -1.25
N PHE A 387 -14.62 -12.54 -1.37
CA PHE A 387 -14.43 -11.11 -1.13
C PHE A 387 -13.99 -10.41 -2.42
N ILE A 388 -14.70 -9.35 -2.83
CA ILE A 388 -14.37 -8.57 -4.02
C ILE A 388 -13.91 -7.18 -3.57
N GLY A 389 -12.71 -6.78 -3.93
CA GLY A 389 -12.12 -5.51 -3.54
C GLY A 389 -11.66 -4.64 -4.70
N GLN A 390 -11.87 -3.33 -4.59
CA GLN A 390 -11.19 -2.37 -5.46
C GLN A 390 -9.77 -2.16 -4.93
N ILE A 391 -8.74 -2.46 -5.74
CA ILE A 391 -7.32 -2.46 -5.33
C ILE A 391 -6.92 -1.15 -4.63
N VAL A 392 -7.27 0.01 -5.19
CA VAL A 392 -6.88 1.32 -4.65
C VAL A 392 -7.61 1.63 -3.33
N ALA A 393 -8.85 1.17 -3.19
CA ALA A 393 -9.69 1.42 -2.02
C ALA A 393 -9.47 0.42 -0.88
N GLY A 394 -9.13 -0.82 -1.23
CA GLY A 394 -8.89 -1.93 -0.31
C GLY A 394 -7.44 -2.07 0.14
N GLY A 395 -6.53 -1.36 -0.53
CA GLY A 395 -5.09 -1.54 -0.35
C GLY A 395 -4.51 -1.07 0.99
N ILE A 396 -5.27 -0.41 1.88
CA ILE A 396 -4.69 0.20 3.09
C ILE A 396 -5.32 -0.37 4.36
N GLY A 397 -4.53 -1.08 5.16
CA GLY A 397 -4.79 -1.35 6.58
C GLY A 397 -5.77 -2.47 6.93
N ILE A 398 -6.33 -3.21 5.96
CA ILE A 398 -7.24 -4.33 6.20
C ILE A 398 -6.50 -5.68 6.14
N GLU A 399 -7.09 -6.69 6.73
CA GLU A 399 -6.60 -8.08 6.72
C GLU A 399 -7.71 -8.96 6.15
N LEU A 400 -7.41 -9.75 5.14
CA LEU A 400 -8.41 -10.50 4.38
C LEU A 400 -8.19 -12.02 4.45
N PHE A 401 -7.55 -12.52 5.50
CA PHE A 401 -7.46 -13.96 5.74
C PHE A 401 -8.56 -14.44 6.69
N LYS A 402 -8.94 -15.70 6.61
CA LYS A 402 -9.91 -16.32 7.49
C LYS A 402 -9.29 -16.66 8.84
N LEU A 403 -9.96 -16.32 9.93
CA LEU A 403 -9.44 -16.52 11.30
C LEU A 403 -9.48 -17.97 11.75
N ASP A 404 -10.40 -18.75 11.23
CA ASP A 404 -10.65 -20.16 11.55
C ASP A 404 -10.10 -21.13 10.49
N ALA A 405 -9.40 -20.62 9.47
CA ALA A 405 -8.73 -21.43 8.47
C ALA A 405 -7.68 -22.36 9.08
N THR A 406 -7.53 -23.53 8.47
CA THR A 406 -6.57 -24.56 8.84
C THR A 406 -5.37 -24.62 7.89
N GLU A 407 -4.32 -25.34 8.25
CA GLU A 407 -3.10 -25.51 7.43
C GLU A 407 -3.36 -26.34 6.15
N ASN A 408 -4.47 -27.10 6.12
CA ASN A 408 -4.85 -27.92 4.96
C ASN A 408 -5.64 -27.13 3.91
N GLU A 409 -6.17 -25.97 4.26
CA GLU A 409 -6.94 -25.11 3.35
C GLU A 409 -6.01 -24.21 2.51
N ILE A 410 -6.52 -23.78 1.36
CA ILE A 410 -5.88 -22.77 0.53
C ILE A 410 -6.73 -21.51 0.54
N GLN A 411 -6.11 -20.36 0.75
CA GLN A 411 -6.74 -19.07 0.53
C GLN A 411 -6.22 -18.47 -0.77
N HIS A 412 -7.13 -18.24 -1.71
CA HIS A 412 -6.82 -17.73 -3.03
C HIS A 412 -6.87 -16.22 -3.08
N MET A 413 -6.01 -15.64 -3.91
CA MET A 413 -6.06 -14.24 -4.29
C MET A 413 -6.04 -14.12 -5.80
N LEU A 414 -7.13 -13.64 -6.36
CA LEU A 414 -7.39 -13.56 -7.79
C LEU A 414 -7.25 -12.11 -8.24
N PHE A 415 -6.31 -11.82 -9.11
CA PHE A 415 -6.11 -10.49 -9.71
C PHE A 415 -6.79 -10.46 -11.07
N TYR A 416 -8.04 -9.98 -11.09
CA TYR A 416 -8.79 -9.78 -12.32
C TYR A 416 -8.25 -8.61 -13.13
N ASP A 417 -8.11 -7.45 -12.51
CA ASP A 417 -7.47 -6.28 -13.12
C ASP A 417 -6.15 -5.95 -12.40
N ARG A 418 -5.17 -5.46 -13.14
CA ARG A 418 -3.92 -4.95 -12.58
C ARG A 418 -3.94 -3.42 -12.46
N THR A 419 -3.38 -2.91 -11.39
CA THR A 419 -3.15 -1.47 -11.25
C THR A 419 -1.85 -1.05 -11.95
N TRP A 420 -1.83 0.17 -12.47
CA TRP A 420 -0.63 0.80 -13.05
C TRP A 420 0.46 1.09 -12.02
N VAL A 421 0.17 0.92 -10.75
CA VAL A 421 1.06 1.22 -9.63
C VAL A 421 1.48 -0.06 -8.95
N PHE A 422 2.73 -0.47 -9.12
CA PHE A 422 3.31 -1.69 -8.55
C PHE A 422 3.04 -1.82 -7.04
N ASP A 423 3.30 -0.75 -6.27
CA ASP A 423 3.09 -0.74 -4.82
C ASP A 423 1.66 -1.12 -4.40
N HIS A 424 0.64 -0.82 -5.22
CA HIS A 424 -0.74 -1.18 -4.91
C HIS A 424 -0.98 -2.69 -5.07
N THR A 425 -0.35 -3.32 -6.07
CA THR A 425 -0.43 -4.77 -6.28
C THR A 425 0.25 -5.51 -5.12
N GLU A 426 1.45 -5.09 -4.74
CA GLU A 426 2.18 -5.65 -3.60
C GLU A 426 1.42 -5.48 -2.28
N GLN A 427 0.82 -4.30 -2.09
CA GLN A 427 -0.02 -4.04 -0.92
C GLN A 427 -1.26 -4.94 -0.90
N ALA A 428 -1.89 -5.18 -2.03
CA ALA A 428 -3.03 -6.07 -2.15
C ALA A 428 -2.62 -7.52 -1.86
N ALA A 429 -1.52 -8.01 -2.45
CA ALA A 429 -0.98 -9.34 -2.22
C ALA A 429 -0.69 -9.60 -0.72
N GLY A 430 -0.18 -8.60 -0.02
CA GLY A 430 0.07 -8.67 1.41
C GLY A 430 -1.17 -8.70 2.31
N ARG A 431 -2.40 -8.80 1.79
CA ARG A 431 -3.62 -8.82 2.63
C ARG A 431 -3.99 -10.20 3.15
N ILE A 432 -3.59 -11.26 2.47
CA ILE A 432 -3.80 -12.64 2.91
C ILE A 432 -2.51 -13.29 3.40
N ASN A 433 -1.35 -12.95 2.87
CA ASN A 433 -0.07 -13.48 3.34
C ASN A 433 0.41 -12.67 4.55
N ARG A 434 -0.01 -13.09 5.75
CA ARG A 434 0.28 -12.39 7.01
C ARG A 434 0.48 -13.34 8.17
N LEU A 435 1.10 -12.82 9.21
CA LEU A 435 1.19 -13.50 10.51
C LEU A 435 -0.20 -13.80 11.06
N GLY A 436 -0.37 -15.03 11.54
CA GLY A 436 -1.65 -15.53 12.06
C GLY A 436 -2.55 -16.18 11.01
N GLN A 437 -2.23 -16.08 9.71
CA GLN A 437 -2.82 -16.90 8.66
C GLN A 437 -2.26 -18.32 8.74
N LYS A 438 -3.15 -19.31 8.77
CA LYS A 438 -2.78 -20.73 8.80
C LYS A 438 -2.90 -21.39 7.43
N ALA A 439 -3.92 -21.02 6.66
CA ALA A 439 -4.12 -21.58 5.32
C ALA A 439 -2.95 -21.21 4.40
N LYS A 440 -2.61 -22.10 3.48
CA LYS A 440 -1.68 -21.82 2.39
C LYS A 440 -2.23 -20.70 1.51
N VAL A 441 -1.36 -19.97 0.84
CA VAL A 441 -1.76 -18.85 -0.01
C VAL A 441 -1.43 -19.14 -1.46
N ARG A 442 -2.40 -18.93 -2.36
CA ARG A 442 -2.21 -19.03 -3.81
C ARG A 442 -2.60 -17.73 -4.49
N TYR A 443 -1.71 -17.24 -5.33
CA TYR A 443 -1.97 -16.07 -6.19
C TYR A 443 -2.29 -16.54 -7.61
N ASN A 444 -3.35 -15.99 -8.21
CA ASN A 444 -3.67 -16.20 -9.61
C ASN A 444 -3.89 -14.86 -10.32
N HIS A 445 -3.29 -14.69 -11.49
CA HIS A 445 -3.35 -13.49 -12.30
C HIS A 445 -4.00 -13.81 -13.64
N PHE A 446 -5.12 -13.14 -13.93
CA PHE A 446 -5.83 -13.26 -15.19
C PHE A 446 -5.22 -12.30 -16.20
N VAL A 447 -4.63 -12.84 -17.25
CA VAL A 447 -3.84 -12.08 -18.23
C VAL A 447 -4.31 -12.40 -19.63
N VAL A 448 -4.81 -11.41 -20.34
CA VAL A 448 -5.17 -11.55 -21.75
C VAL A 448 -3.90 -11.51 -22.59
N GLU A 449 -3.68 -12.54 -23.39
CA GLU A 449 -2.52 -12.70 -24.27
C GLU A 449 -2.49 -11.60 -25.35
N ASN A 450 -1.32 -11.23 -25.82
CA ASN A 450 -1.10 -10.21 -26.86
C ASN A 450 -1.75 -8.85 -26.55
N SER A 451 -1.92 -8.52 -25.27
CA SER A 451 -2.60 -7.32 -24.80
C SER A 451 -1.79 -6.50 -23.80
N ILE A 452 -2.39 -5.39 -23.39
CA ILE A 452 -1.86 -4.52 -22.33
C ILE A 452 -1.70 -5.28 -21.00
N ASP A 453 -2.55 -6.28 -20.71
CA ASP A 453 -2.48 -7.06 -19.47
C ASP A 453 -1.17 -7.84 -19.37
N GLU A 454 -0.72 -8.43 -20.49
CA GLU A 454 0.54 -9.15 -20.55
C GLU A 454 1.74 -8.22 -20.31
N LYS A 455 1.75 -7.07 -20.99
CA LYS A 455 2.80 -6.05 -20.79
C LYS A 455 2.85 -5.53 -19.36
N MET A 456 1.68 -5.34 -18.75
CA MET A 456 1.59 -4.93 -17.35
C MET A 456 2.07 -6.04 -16.41
N TYR A 457 1.74 -7.29 -16.69
CA TYR A 457 2.18 -8.44 -15.91
C TYR A 457 3.70 -8.58 -15.93
N ASP A 458 4.30 -8.62 -17.13
CA ASP A 458 5.74 -8.80 -17.31
C ASP A 458 6.56 -7.66 -16.71
N THR A 459 6.05 -6.43 -16.86
CA THR A 459 6.71 -5.25 -16.26
C THR A 459 6.72 -5.32 -14.75
N GLN A 460 5.60 -5.68 -14.13
CA GLN A 460 5.48 -5.74 -12.67
C GLN A 460 6.23 -6.94 -12.06
N THR A 461 6.24 -8.08 -12.73
CA THR A 461 7.02 -9.25 -12.29
C THR A 461 8.54 -9.02 -12.38
N SER A 462 8.96 -8.03 -13.17
CA SER A 462 10.35 -7.56 -13.23
C SER A 462 10.66 -6.44 -12.24
N ASP A 463 9.82 -6.20 -11.23
CA ASP A 463 9.92 -5.12 -10.22
C ASP A 463 9.99 -3.71 -10.84
N LYS A 464 9.46 -3.53 -12.04
CA LYS A 464 9.46 -2.24 -12.76
C LYS A 464 8.14 -1.51 -12.60
N ASP A 465 8.20 -0.17 -12.63
CA ASP A 465 7.03 0.67 -12.71
C ASP A 465 6.58 0.84 -14.17
N ILE A 466 5.34 0.45 -14.45
CA ILE A 466 4.79 0.48 -15.80
C ILE A 466 4.87 1.88 -16.42
N ALA A 467 4.55 2.90 -15.65
CA ALA A 467 4.57 4.26 -16.16
C ALA A 467 6.01 4.77 -16.40
N ASP A 468 6.99 4.30 -15.63
CA ASP A 468 8.40 4.61 -15.88
C ASP A 468 8.91 3.85 -17.12
N GLU A 469 8.47 2.62 -17.34
CA GLU A 469 8.81 1.84 -18.54
C GLU A 469 8.27 2.50 -19.82
N ILE A 470 7.00 2.94 -19.79
CA ILE A 470 6.39 3.69 -20.92
C ILE A 470 7.14 4.98 -21.20
N MET A 471 7.46 5.76 -20.17
CA MET A 471 8.17 7.05 -20.37
C MET A 471 9.62 6.87 -20.80
N SER A 472 10.23 5.74 -20.52
CA SER A 472 11.62 5.45 -20.88
C SER A 472 11.76 4.90 -22.30
N HIS A 473 10.81 4.09 -22.75
CA HIS A 473 10.89 3.36 -24.01
C HIS A 473 9.86 3.78 -25.06
N GLY A 474 8.86 4.59 -24.66
CA GLY A 474 7.76 5.05 -25.50
C GLY A 474 6.58 4.08 -25.55
N VAL A 475 5.37 4.62 -25.76
CA VAL A 475 4.11 3.87 -25.79
C VAL A 475 4.13 2.80 -26.89
N LYS A 476 4.61 3.15 -28.09
CA LYS A 476 4.67 2.20 -29.21
C LYS A 476 5.49 0.97 -28.84
N LYS A 477 6.70 1.16 -28.29
CA LYS A 477 7.58 0.07 -27.88
C LYS A 477 7.02 -0.71 -26.68
N PHE A 478 6.29 -0.05 -25.81
CA PHE A 478 5.63 -0.73 -24.68
C PHE A 478 4.48 -1.63 -25.13
N LEU A 479 3.75 -1.24 -26.17
CA LEU A 479 2.61 -2.00 -26.71
C LEU A 479 2.99 -3.05 -27.77
N THR A 480 4.19 -2.99 -28.33
CA THR A 480 4.74 -4.04 -29.22
C THR A 480 5.53 -5.06 -28.42
#